data_5c64b5440c51eb55cc6e2eaa1a1657d5
#
_entry.id   5c64b5440c51eb55cc6e2eaa1a1657d5
#
_cell.length_a   1.000
_cell.length_b   1.000
_cell.length_c   1.000
_cell.angle_alpha   90.00
_cell.angle_beta   90.00
_cell.angle_gamma   90.00
#
_symmetry.space_group_name_H-M   'P 1'
#
loop_
_entity.id
_entity.type
_entity.pdbx_description
1 polymer ?
#
loop_
_entity_poly.entity_id
_entity_poly.type
_entity_poly.pdbx_seq_one_letter_code
_entity_poly.pdbx_strand_id
1 'polypeptide(L)'
;MRYLTHRILLLALLAAPMCLASQSDAGRNRLIRQVRHELVMLPYYGVFDNLAYKVDGYKVTLLGQVTRPTLKSAAENVVKDIEGVESVDNQIVVLPLSPNDDRLRMALYRAIYSRPGLDRYALMAVPPIHIIVANGNVSLEGYVASEMDKNLANVTANGVSGVFSVTNNLVVEK
;
A
#
# COMPACT_ATOMS: atom_id res chain seq x y z
N MET A 1 -56.77 40.71 38.97
CA MET A 1 -55.39 41.15 39.01
C MET A 1 -54.53 39.91 38.89
N ARG A 2 -54.14 39.63 37.67
CA ARG A 2 -52.81 39.84 37.08
C ARG A 2 -51.72 39.04 37.81
N TYR A 3 -51.35 37.90 37.24
CA TYR A 3 -49.95 37.55 36.96
C TYR A 3 -49.96 36.49 35.87
N LEU A 4 -49.91 37.00 34.67
CA LEU A 4 -49.45 36.33 33.45
C LEU A 4 -47.94 36.56 33.43
N THR A 5 -47.12 35.52 33.21
CA THR A 5 -45.93 35.71 32.34
C THR A 5 -44.88 34.59 32.53
N HIS A 6 -44.36 34.22 31.36
CA HIS A 6 -43.01 33.67 31.11
C HIS A 6 -42.79 32.16 31.33
N ARG A 7 -43.34 31.42 30.37
CA ARG A 7 -42.74 30.16 29.97
C ARG A 7 -42.48 30.20 28.47
N ILE A 8 -41.35 30.74 28.09
CA ILE A 8 -40.81 30.61 26.71
C ILE A 8 -39.30 30.52 26.82
N LEU A 9 -38.75 29.59 26.03
CA LEU A 9 -37.36 29.45 25.60
C LEU A 9 -36.41 28.66 26.53
N LEU A 10 -36.39 27.38 26.29
CA LEU A 10 -35.16 26.59 26.38
C LEU A 10 -35.31 25.35 25.48
N LEU A 11 -35.29 25.56 24.18
CA LEU A 11 -35.22 24.46 23.20
C LEU A 11 -34.41 24.94 22.01
N ALA A 12 -33.08 24.98 22.10
CA ALA A 12 -32.15 25.03 20.99
C ALA A 12 -30.74 24.94 21.53
N LEU A 13 -30.13 23.78 21.51
CA LEU A 13 -28.68 23.56 21.27
C LEU A 13 -28.30 22.10 21.53
N LEU A 14 -28.68 21.21 20.61
CA LEU A 14 -28.20 19.82 20.60
C LEU A 14 -28.16 19.31 19.15
N ALA A 15 -27.42 19.99 18.27
CA ALA A 15 -27.24 19.53 16.89
C ALA A 15 -25.85 19.89 16.30
N ALA A 16 -24.77 19.87 17.08
CA ALA A 16 -23.46 20.30 16.58
C ALA A 16 -22.30 19.28 16.67
N PRO A 17 -22.39 18.03 17.14
CA PRO A 17 -21.21 17.16 17.06
C PRO A 17 -21.10 16.30 15.80
N MET A 18 -22.15 16.14 14.98
CA MET A 18 -22.10 15.22 13.82
C MET A 18 -21.35 15.78 12.61
N CYS A 19 -21.21 17.11 12.47
CA CYS A 19 -20.58 17.70 11.29
C CYS A 19 -19.05 17.70 11.34
N LEU A 20 -18.45 17.70 12.51
CA LEU A 20 -16.99 17.70 12.68
C LEU A 20 -16.34 16.32 12.40
N ALA A 21 -17.01 15.22 12.74
CA ALA A 21 -16.54 13.88 12.48
C ALA A 21 -16.49 13.57 10.97
N SER A 22 -17.49 13.99 10.20
CA SER A 22 -17.54 13.74 8.75
C SER A 22 -16.50 14.56 7.96
N GLN A 23 -16.11 15.72 8.45
CA GLN A 23 -15.04 16.53 7.84
C GLN A 23 -13.65 15.94 8.09
N SER A 24 -13.41 15.36 9.26
CA SER A 24 -12.17 14.68 9.58
C SER A 24 -11.96 13.42 8.73
N ASP A 25 -13.02 12.65 8.49
CA ASP A 25 -12.98 11.46 7.65
C ASP A 25 -12.76 11.77 6.17
N ALA A 26 -13.37 12.84 5.66
CA ALA A 26 -13.15 13.30 4.28
C ALA A 26 -11.71 13.77 4.05
N GLY A 27 -11.14 14.51 5.00
CA GLY A 27 -9.74 14.95 4.97
C GLY A 27 -8.77 13.77 5.00
N ARG A 28 -8.99 12.83 5.91
CA ARG A 28 -8.20 11.60 6.02
C ARG A 28 -8.25 10.76 4.73
N ASN A 29 -9.42 10.58 4.16
CA ASN A 29 -9.59 9.80 2.93
C ASN A 29 -8.92 10.50 1.73
N ARG A 30 -8.90 11.84 1.69
CA ARG A 30 -8.15 12.59 0.69
C ARG A 30 -6.65 12.34 0.86
N LEU A 31 -6.13 12.44 2.07
CA LEU A 31 -4.73 12.21 2.38
C LEU A 31 -4.30 10.79 1.99
N ILE A 32 -5.07 9.75 2.34
CA ILE A 32 -4.82 8.36 1.97
C ILE A 32 -4.69 8.22 0.44
N ARG A 33 -5.60 8.80 -0.33
CA ARG A 33 -5.55 8.73 -1.80
C ARG A 33 -4.34 9.46 -2.37
N GLN A 34 -3.97 10.60 -1.80
CA GLN A 34 -2.83 11.39 -2.26
C GLN A 34 -1.50 10.67 -1.95
N VAL A 35 -1.34 10.13 -0.74
CA VAL A 35 -0.18 9.30 -0.39
C VAL A 35 -0.04 8.12 -1.35
N ARG A 36 -1.15 7.40 -1.61
CA ARG A 36 -1.13 6.29 -2.58
C ARG A 36 -0.70 6.76 -3.97
N HIS A 37 -1.25 7.87 -4.44
CA HIS A 37 -0.94 8.42 -5.76
C HIS A 37 0.54 8.74 -5.89
N GLU A 38 1.10 9.49 -4.95
CA GLU A 38 2.51 9.90 -4.98
C GLU A 38 3.46 8.70 -4.93
N LEU A 39 3.15 7.68 -4.11
CA LEU A 39 3.98 6.47 -4.02
C LEU A 39 3.97 5.65 -5.31
N VAL A 40 2.82 5.50 -5.96
CA VAL A 40 2.69 4.73 -7.22
C VAL A 40 3.35 5.46 -8.39
N MET A 41 3.39 6.80 -8.35
CA MET A 41 4.00 7.62 -9.40
C MET A 41 5.52 7.79 -9.26
N LEU A 42 6.13 7.20 -8.23
CA LEU A 42 7.58 7.30 -8.02
C LEU A 42 8.36 6.71 -9.20
N PRO A 43 9.38 7.44 -9.70
CA PRO A 43 10.31 6.91 -10.69
C PRO A 43 10.98 5.63 -10.17
N TYR A 44 11.10 4.63 -11.04
CA TYR A 44 11.73 3.34 -10.74
C TYR A 44 10.99 2.44 -9.73
N TYR A 45 9.79 2.82 -9.28
CA TYR A 45 8.93 1.89 -8.55
C TYR A 45 8.46 0.79 -9.50
N GLY A 46 8.67 -0.46 -9.11
CA GLY A 46 8.41 -1.58 -10.00
C GLY A 46 7.97 -2.85 -9.27
N VAL A 47 7.89 -3.92 -10.03
CA VAL A 47 7.41 -5.23 -9.59
C VAL A 47 8.28 -5.87 -8.48
N PHE A 48 9.52 -5.44 -8.32
CA PHE A 48 10.45 -5.96 -7.32
C PHE A 48 10.51 -5.10 -6.04
N ASP A 49 9.65 -4.10 -5.95
CA ASP A 49 9.50 -3.22 -4.80
C ASP A 49 8.10 -3.35 -4.23
N ASN A 50 7.96 -3.22 -2.92
CA ASN A 50 6.66 -3.14 -2.25
C ASN A 50 6.63 -1.89 -1.38
N LEU A 51 5.72 -0.97 -1.67
CA LEU A 51 5.49 0.23 -0.88
C LEU A 51 4.12 0.14 -0.22
N ALA A 52 4.11 0.14 1.09
CA ALA A 52 2.92 0.18 1.92
C ALA A 52 2.96 1.39 2.86
N TYR A 53 1.82 1.81 3.35
CA TYR A 53 1.74 2.92 4.28
C TYR A 53 0.57 2.78 5.24
N LYS A 54 0.69 3.47 6.39
CA LYS A 54 -0.38 3.67 7.35
C LYS A 54 -0.54 5.16 7.59
N VAL A 55 -1.78 5.62 7.67
CA VAL A 55 -2.12 7.01 8.01
C VAL A 55 -2.85 7.02 9.33
N ASP A 56 -2.27 7.71 10.32
CA ASP A 56 -2.84 7.93 11.63
C ASP A 56 -2.93 9.45 11.90
N GLY A 57 -4.13 9.97 11.79
CA GLY A 57 -4.34 11.42 11.73
C GLY A 57 -3.59 12.03 10.54
N TYR A 58 -2.62 12.89 10.83
CA TYR A 58 -1.72 13.55 9.86
C TYR A 58 -0.30 12.96 9.85
N LYS A 59 -0.09 11.88 10.59
CA LYS A 59 1.17 11.12 10.61
C LYS A 59 1.10 9.97 9.61
N VAL A 60 2.13 9.83 8.78
CA VAL A 60 2.26 8.75 7.80
C VAL A 60 3.44 7.86 8.17
N THR A 61 3.20 6.57 8.28
CA THR A 61 4.25 5.55 8.42
C THR A 61 4.41 4.83 7.09
N LEU A 62 5.59 4.91 6.50
CA LEU A 62 5.95 4.18 5.28
C LEU A 62 6.56 2.83 5.63
N LEU A 63 6.13 1.80 4.95
CA LEU A 63 6.48 0.40 5.18
C LEU A 63 6.83 -0.29 3.86
N GLY A 64 7.39 -1.47 3.94
CA GLY A 64 7.64 -2.33 2.79
C GLY A 64 9.12 -2.50 2.48
N GLN A 65 9.42 -2.99 1.29
CA GLN A 65 10.78 -3.32 0.86
C GLN A 65 11.05 -2.77 -0.53
N VAL A 66 12.23 -2.23 -0.73
CA VAL A 66 12.67 -1.67 -2.02
C VAL A 66 14.04 -2.19 -2.41
N THR A 67 14.29 -2.30 -3.71
CA THR A 67 15.57 -2.72 -4.26
C THR A 67 16.61 -1.59 -4.25
N ARG A 68 16.18 -0.33 -4.18
CA ARG A 68 17.04 0.85 -4.32
C ARG A 68 16.92 1.80 -3.12
N PRO A 69 18.04 2.22 -2.50
CA PRO A 69 18.01 3.22 -1.42
C PRO A 69 17.39 4.55 -1.84
N THR A 70 17.58 4.94 -3.12
CA THR A 70 17.00 6.16 -3.69
C THR A 70 15.48 6.16 -3.67
N LEU A 71 14.84 4.98 -3.86
CA LEU A 71 13.39 4.84 -3.82
C LEU A 71 12.84 5.04 -2.39
N LYS A 72 13.56 4.54 -1.36
CA LYS A 72 13.23 4.80 0.04
C LYS A 72 13.24 6.30 0.35
N SER A 73 14.28 7.02 -0.06
CA SER A 73 14.40 8.46 0.17
C SER A 73 13.37 9.25 -0.64
N ALA A 74 13.13 8.86 -1.90
CA ALA A 74 12.13 9.49 -2.75
C ALA A 74 10.71 9.34 -2.17
N ALA A 75 10.36 8.15 -1.67
CA ALA A 75 9.07 7.90 -1.02
C ALA A 75 8.85 8.82 0.19
N GLU A 76 9.89 9.01 1.02
CA GLU A 76 9.81 9.91 2.15
C GLU A 76 9.61 11.37 1.73
N ASN A 77 10.36 11.82 0.75
CA ASN A 77 10.30 13.21 0.29
C ASN A 77 8.93 13.55 -0.30
N VAL A 78 8.42 12.74 -1.23
CA VAL A 78 7.11 13.03 -1.86
C VAL A 78 5.97 13.00 -0.86
N VAL A 79 6.04 12.16 0.18
CA VAL A 79 5.00 12.11 1.22
C VAL A 79 5.12 13.29 2.19
N LYS A 80 6.33 13.76 2.49
CA LYS A 80 6.54 14.98 3.31
C LYS A 80 5.97 16.24 2.65
N ASP A 81 5.99 16.29 1.32
CA ASP A 81 5.53 17.45 0.54
C ASP A 81 3.99 17.49 0.40
N ILE A 82 3.27 16.46 0.84
CA ILE A 82 1.81 16.41 0.78
C ILE A 82 1.22 17.36 1.83
N GLU A 83 0.33 18.24 1.38
CA GLU A 83 -0.41 19.16 2.26
C GLU A 83 -1.21 18.37 3.32
N GLY A 84 -1.01 18.71 4.58
CA GLY A 84 -1.66 18.06 5.72
C GLY A 84 -0.83 16.92 6.35
N VAL A 85 0.33 16.56 5.82
CA VAL A 85 1.24 15.63 6.49
C VAL A 85 2.08 16.39 7.53
N GLU A 86 1.96 16.01 8.79
CA GLU A 86 2.73 16.60 9.91
C GLU A 86 4.06 15.89 10.13
N SER A 87 4.08 14.57 9.93
CA SER A 87 5.29 13.77 10.12
C SER A 87 5.26 12.48 9.29
N VAL A 88 6.45 12.06 8.84
CA VAL A 88 6.66 10.80 8.12
C VAL A 88 7.65 9.95 8.89
N ASP A 89 7.24 8.72 9.23
CA ASP A 89 8.09 7.69 9.80
C ASP A 89 8.43 6.67 8.70
N ASN A 90 9.68 6.68 8.22
CA ASN A 90 10.11 5.87 7.09
C ASN A 90 10.76 4.56 7.54
N GLN A 91 9.96 3.51 7.65
CA GLN A 91 10.37 2.16 8.00
C GLN A 91 10.60 1.26 6.77
N ILE A 92 10.70 1.81 5.55
CA ILE A 92 11.01 1.04 4.34
C ILE A 92 12.37 0.37 4.49
N VAL A 93 12.42 -0.93 4.21
CA VAL A 93 13.66 -1.72 4.24
C VAL A 93 14.27 -1.74 2.84
N VAL A 94 15.56 -1.45 2.74
CA VAL A 94 16.30 -1.62 1.50
C VAL A 94 16.81 -3.05 1.44
N LEU A 95 16.48 -3.77 0.37
CA LEU A 95 16.90 -5.14 0.16
C LEU A 95 18.41 -5.24 -0.07
N PRO A 96 19.08 -6.28 0.42
CA PRO A 96 20.51 -6.46 0.21
C PRO A 96 20.83 -6.65 -1.28
N LEU A 97 22.00 -6.15 -1.68
CA LEU A 97 22.54 -6.40 -3.03
C LEU A 97 22.96 -7.87 -3.11
N SER A 98 22.33 -8.61 -4.01
CA SER A 98 22.61 -10.03 -4.21
C SER A 98 22.39 -10.41 -5.67
N PRO A 99 23.46 -10.71 -6.43
CA PRO A 99 23.33 -11.19 -7.82
C PRO A 99 22.50 -12.46 -7.94
N ASN A 100 22.45 -13.27 -6.89
CA ASN A 100 21.61 -14.47 -6.85
C ASN A 100 20.14 -14.12 -6.74
N ASP A 101 19.79 -13.19 -5.82
CA ASP A 101 18.42 -12.71 -5.66
C ASP A 101 17.93 -11.97 -6.93
N ASP A 102 18.81 -11.24 -7.62
CA ASP A 102 18.45 -10.58 -8.87
C ASP A 102 18.12 -11.58 -9.98
N ARG A 103 18.90 -12.66 -10.09
CA ARG A 103 18.58 -13.77 -11.02
C ARG A 103 17.26 -14.44 -10.66
N LEU A 104 17.01 -14.60 -9.36
CA LEU A 104 15.80 -15.23 -8.86
C LEU A 104 14.57 -14.35 -9.08
N ARG A 105 14.67 -13.01 -8.87
CA ARG A 105 13.64 -12.04 -9.23
C ARG A 105 13.21 -12.17 -10.69
N MET A 106 14.19 -12.24 -11.61
CA MET A 106 13.92 -12.36 -13.03
C MET A 106 13.32 -13.72 -13.42
N ALA A 107 13.74 -14.80 -12.76
CA ALA A 107 13.17 -16.13 -12.98
C ALA A 107 11.72 -16.20 -12.50
N LEU A 108 11.43 -15.68 -11.30
CA LEU A 108 10.09 -15.57 -10.74
C LEU A 108 9.16 -14.69 -11.60
N TYR A 109 9.66 -13.54 -12.04
CA TYR A 109 8.91 -12.65 -12.94
C TYR A 109 8.46 -13.39 -14.20
N ARG A 110 9.39 -14.08 -14.88
CA ARG A 110 9.07 -14.85 -16.07
C ARG A 110 8.09 -15.98 -15.77
N ALA A 111 8.32 -16.74 -14.70
CA ALA A 111 7.46 -17.87 -14.34
C ALA A 111 6.02 -17.43 -14.03
N ILE A 112 5.85 -16.36 -13.24
CA ILE A 112 4.53 -15.88 -12.79
C ILE A 112 3.80 -15.21 -13.97
N TYR A 113 4.45 -14.24 -14.64
CA TYR A 113 3.79 -13.42 -15.65
C TYR A 113 3.68 -14.06 -17.06
N SER A 114 4.32 -15.21 -17.29
CA SER A 114 4.06 -16.04 -18.46
C SER A 114 3.08 -17.20 -18.19
N ARG A 115 2.64 -17.35 -16.93
CA ARG A 115 1.69 -18.41 -16.57
C ARG A 115 0.29 -18.09 -17.09
N PRO A 116 -0.35 -18.97 -17.88
CA PRO A 116 -1.74 -18.78 -18.28
C PRO A 116 -2.65 -18.53 -17.08
N GLY A 117 -3.43 -17.44 -17.13
CA GLY A 117 -4.26 -16.96 -16.03
C GLY A 117 -3.63 -15.84 -15.19
N LEU A 118 -2.30 -15.78 -15.09
CA LEU A 118 -1.58 -14.68 -14.42
C LEU A 118 -1.00 -13.67 -15.42
N ASP A 119 -0.87 -14.02 -16.68
CA ASP A 119 -0.36 -13.21 -17.78
C ASP A 119 -1.10 -11.88 -17.96
N ARG A 120 -2.39 -11.84 -17.65
CA ARG A 120 -3.20 -10.61 -17.66
C ARG A 120 -2.66 -9.51 -16.73
N TYR A 121 -2.00 -9.88 -15.63
CA TYR A 121 -1.42 -8.93 -14.68
C TYR A 121 -0.14 -8.26 -15.20
N ALA A 122 0.50 -8.82 -16.24
CA ALA A 122 1.67 -8.23 -16.88
C ALA A 122 1.36 -6.98 -17.71
N LEU A 123 0.08 -6.74 -18.06
CA LEU A 123 -0.33 -5.66 -18.95
C LEU A 123 -0.39 -4.28 -18.27
N MET A 124 -0.24 -4.23 -16.96
CA MET A 124 -0.26 -2.98 -16.19
C MET A 124 1.12 -2.34 -16.15
N ALA A 125 1.18 -0.99 -16.10
CA ALA A 125 2.44 -0.25 -16.01
C ALA A 125 3.27 -0.64 -14.77
N VAL A 126 2.59 -0.83 -13.64
CA VAL A 126 3.14 -1.49 -12.44
C VAL A 126 2.30 -2.74 -12.22
N PRO A 127 2.85 -3.94 -12.45
CA PRO A 127 2.12 -5.18 -12.23
C PRO A 127 1.70 -5.33 -10.76
N PRO A 128 0.45 -5.78 -10.48
CA PRO A 128 -0.10 -5.79 -9.13
C PRO A 128 0.44 -6.91 -8.23
N ILE A 129 1.16 -7.89 -8.79
CA ILE A 129 1.84 -8.93 -8.01
C ILE A 129 3.29 -8.52 -7.85
N HIS A 130 3.66 -8.01 -6.68
CA HIS A 130 5.03 -7.64 -6.36
C HIS A 130 5.82 -8.86 -5.88
N ILE A 131 7.06 -8.98 -6.35
CA ILE A 131 7.94 -10.12 -6.10
C ILE A 131 9.15 -9.64 -5.28
N ILE A 132 9.10 -9.83 -3.99
CA ILE A 132 10.16 -9.42 -3.07
C ILE A 132 11.05 -10.63 -2.77
N VAL A 133 12.35 -10.48 -3.02
CA VAL A 133 13.32 -11.55 -2.79
C VAL A 133 14.45 -11.06 -1.91
N ALA A 134 14.71 -11.78 -0.84
CA ALA A 134 15.82 -11.54 0.08
C ALA A 134 16.45 -12.86 0.53
N ASN A 135 17.73 -13.07 0.19
CA ASN A 135 18.47 -14.28 0.55
C ASN A 135 17.76 -15.58 0.13
N GLY A 136 17.16 -15.59 -1.07
CA GLY A 136 16.43 -16.75 -1.61
C GLY A 136 15.00 -16.92 -1.05
N ASN A 137 14.59 -16.13 -0.06
CA ASN A 137 13.22 -16.12 0.43
C ASN A 137 12.38 -15.15 -0.39
N VAL A 138 11.20 -15.59 -0.78
CA VAL A 138 10.28 -14.86 -1.65
C VAL A 138 9.04 -14.44 -0.88
N SER A 139 8.66 -13.17 -0.96
CA SER A 139 7.33 -12.70 -0.57
C SER A 139 6.59 -12.21 -1.81
N LEU A 140 5.37 -12.71 -2.01
CA LEU A 140 4.43 -12.20 -3.00
C LEU A 140 3.50 -11.22 -2.32
N GLU A 141 3.51 -9.97 -2.77
CA GLU A 141 2.74 -8.87 -2.19
C GLU A 141 1.80 -8.28 -3.25
N GLY A 142 0.74 -7.60 -2.81
CA GLY A 142 -0.16 -6.89 -3.70
C GLY A 142 -1.53 -7.54 -3.87
N TYR A 143 -2.13 -7.47 -5.09
CA TYR A 143 -3.54 -7.79 -5.28
C TYR A 143 -3.74 -8.73 -6.46
N VAL A 144 -4.74 -9.61 -6.33
CA VAL A 144 -5.21 -10.51 -7.40
C VAL A 144 -6.74 -10.56 -7.39
N ALA A 145 -7.33 -10.94 -8.52
CA ALA A 145 -8.77 -10.95 -8.69
C ALA A 145 -9.47 -12.17 -8.04
N SER A 146 -8.73 -13.24 -7.73
CA SER A 146 -9.33 -14.46 -7.19
C SER A 146 -8.37 -15.26 -6.30
N GLU A 147 -8.94 -16.11 -5.42
CA GLU A 147 -8.17 -17.08 -4.65
C GLU A 147 -7.43 -18.10 -5.55
N MET A 148 -7.99 -18.40 -6.73
CA MET A 148 -7.33 -19.25 -7.71
C MET A 148 -6.02 -18.61 -8.20
N ASP A 149 -6.02 -17.30 -8.52
CA ASP A 149 -4.83 -16.59 -8.95
C ASP A 149 -3.79 -16.53 -7.83
N LYS A 150 -4.23 -16.26 -6.60
CA LYS A 150 -3.38 -16.27 -5.42
C LYS A 150 -2.68 -17.61 -5.24
N ASN A 151 -3.43 -18.70 -5.33
CA ASN A 151 -2.89 -20.06 -5.22
C ASN A 151 -1.98 -20.41 -6.42
N LEU A 152 -2.35 -20.00 -7.62
CA LEU A 152 -1.57 -20.24 -8.83
C LEU A 152 -0.22 -19.49 -8.77
N ALA A 153 -0.21 -18.25 -8.30
CA ALA A 153 1.03 -17.49 -8.08
C ALA A 153 1.94 -18.19 -7.05
N ASN A 154 1.37 -18.67 -5.95
CA ASN A 154 2.10 -19.40 -4.92
C ASN A 154 2.75 -20.67 -5.45
N VAL A 155 1.98 -21.53 -6.14
CA VAL A 155 2.48 -22.79 -6.70
C VAL A 155 3.55 -22.52 -7.75
N THR A 156 3.33 -21.51 -8.60
CA THR A 156 4.29 -21.12 -9.63
C THR A 156 5.61 -20.63 -9.02
N ALA A 157 5.56 -19.78 -7.99
CA ALA A 157 6.75 -19.28 -7.32
C ALA A 157 7.54 -20.40 -6.62
N ASN A 158 6.86 -21.33 -5.94
CA ASN A 158 7.49 -22.50 -5.31
C ASN A 158 8.17 -23.44 -6.31
N GLY A 159 7.74 -23.45 -7.57
CA GLY A 159 8.32 -24.25 -8.64
C GLY A 159 9.61 -23.67 -9.23
N VAL A 160 10.01 -22.46 -8.87
CA VAL A 160 11.22 -21.81 -9.43
C VAL A 160 12.46 -22.31 -8.70
N SER A 161 13.43 -22.84 -9.48
CA SER A 161 14.69 -23.33 -8.93
C SER A 161 15.47 -22.22 -8.23
N GLY A 162 15.96 -22.49 -7.03
CA GLY A 162 16.70 -21.54 -6.19
C GLY A 162 15.83 -20.78 -5.18
N VAL A 163 14.52 -20.96 -5.20
CA VAL A 163 13.62 -20.45 -4.14
C VAL A 163 13.79 -21.29 -2.90
N PHE A 164 14.09 -20.66 -1.78
CA PHE A 164 14.18 -21.30 -0.48
C PHE A 164 12.83 -21.41 0.22
N SER A 165 12.07 -20.33 0.21
CA SER A 165 10.71 -20.28 0.76
C SER A 165 9.84 -19.28 0.03
N VAL A 166 8.52 -19.47 0.07
CA VAL A 166 7.54 -18.52 -0.47
C VAL A 166 6.52 -18.16 0.60
N THR A 167 6.40 -16.86 0.88
CA THR A 167 5.33 -16.28 1.68
C THR A 167 4.35 -15.58 0.75
N ASN A 168 3.08 -15.98 0.76
CA ASN A 168 2.08 -15.43 -0.13
C ASN A 168 1.14 -14.48 0.62
N ASN A 169 1.42 -13.20 0.54
CA ASN A 169 0.65 -12.10 1.15
C ASN A 169 -0.31 -11.42 0.15
N LEU A 170 -0.54 -12.03 -1.02
CA LEU A 170 -1.48 -11.49 -2.00
C LEU A 170 -2.89 -11.37 -1.40
N VAL A 171 -3.54 -10.24 -1.64
CA VAL A 171 -4.90 -9.95 -1.21
C VAL A 171 -5.84 -10.11 -2.40
N VAL A 172 -6.97 -10.77 -2.19
CA VAL A 172 -8.01 -10.89 -3.22
C VAL A 172 -8.89 -9.64 -3.18
N GLU A 173 -8.98 -8.95 -4.31
CA GLU A 173 -9.92 -7.82 -4.46
C GLU A 173 -11.36 -8.33 -4.40
N LYS A 174 -12.18 -7.67 -3.57
CA LYS A 174 -13.61 -7.97 -3.44
C LYS A 174 -14.43 -7.07 -4.33
#